data_3a0687b9f5dd2d7bc836b1ed741d9cf4
#
_entry.id   3a0687b9f5dd2d7bc836b1ed741d9cf4
#
_cell.length_a   1.000
_cell.length_b   1.000
_cell.length_c   1.000
_cell.angle_alpha   90.00
_cell.angle_beta   90.00
_cell.angle_gamma   90.00
#
_symmetry.space_group_name_H-M   'P 1'
#
loop_
_entity.id
_entity.type
_entity.pdbx_description
1 polymer ?
#
loop_
_entity_poly.entity_id
_entity_poly.type
_entity_poly.pdbx_seq_one_letter_code
_entity_poly.pdbx_strand_id
1 'polypeptide(L)'
;MSSLVGQESIPRIIHQIWIGPKPAPTKFMDTWKDKHPDFEYIRWTEKEMKKRGFVSNCQNRIDEMEELNGKADIIRWELLYKYGGYFFDADSICIEPIDEVLMKTKCFAGWEQEQVREGLIATGTMGFPPKHPLVKAAIEWIQDNCVSVQKTGLRAWITVGPCLLTNMYNTGKYKDMTIFPSYYFLPVHCSGLKYDGHAKIYQYQEWGSTKQNYETMNQLELPLEYTEPTTWVSVLIPSYNTKHVFVVECLDSIKRQKGHFGIEIVWINDGSDKLSTMLLKRELERFQKTTRFVKIVYEENDGNKGLGVSLNRGVLLCSNDIICRMDADDIMSEDRLQTQINFMKNNKECVLCGAQVRMFKTINNVKQVTGITSHEYVIDINNYRRSRQHWLMNHPTFCFRKKEIIDVGNYDDSIHSMCEDFNLILRVLKKYKRVYNIQEVLLDYRLHEDQVTYNGGKLGSAYWRDIRNKMIDEIL
;
A
#
# COMPACT_ATOMS: atom_id res chain seq x y z
N MET A 1 15.73 -16.43 39.92
CA MET A 1 15.61 -15.09 39.30
C MET A 1 16.59 -15.05 38.15
N SER A 2 16.16 -15.47 36.96
CA SER A 2 16.95 -15.37 35.71
C SER A 2 16.82 -13.94 35.20
N SER A 3 17.93 -13.23 35.17
CA SER A 3 18.07 -11.90 34.58
C SER A 3 17.48 -11.92 33.14
N LEU A 4 16.41 -11.19 32.92
CA LEU A 4 16.00 -10.76 31.59
C LEU A 4 17.16 -9.93 31.01
N VAL A 5 18.01 -10.57 30.22
CA VAL A 5 18.96 -9.87 29.33
C VAL A 5 18.11 -8.98 28.46
N GLY A 6 18.24 -7.66 28.63
CA GLY A 6 17.53 -6.69 27.83
C GLY A 6 17.79 -6.95 26.33
N GLN A 7 16.75 -7.17 25.57
CA GLN A 7 16.87 -7.29 24.12
C GLN A 7 17.36 -5.94 23.60
N GLU A 8 18.60 -5.91 23.10
CA GLU A 8 19.18 -4.71 22.50
C GLU A 8 18.37 -4.35 21.27
N SER A 9 17.77 -3.16 21.28
CA SER A 9 17.08 -2.59 20.13
C SER A 9 18.10 -2.14 19.07
N ILE A 10 17.65 -1.97 17.82
CA ILE A 10 18.49 -1.40 16.77
C ILE A 10 18.82 0.05 17.16
N PRO A 11 20.11 0.43 17.28
CA PRO A 11 20.51 1.80 17.61
C PRO A 11 20.07 2.79 16.52
N ARG A 12 19.77 4.03 16.92
CA ARG A 12 19.42 5.12 15.98
C ARG A 12 20.65 5.67 15.27
N ILE A 13 21.32 4.80 14.50
CA ILE A 13 22.50 5.11 13.71
C ILE A 13 22.20 4.69 12.25
N ILE A 14 22.42 5.59 11.31
CA ILE A 14 22.30 5.30 9.88
C ILE A 14 23.72 5.25 9.28
N HIS A 15 24.01 4.15 8.62
CA HIS A 15 25.27 3.92 7.93
C HIS A 15 25.08 3.92 6.42
N GLN A 16 25.89 4.68 5.70
CA GLN A 16 26.08 4.57 4.26
C GLN A 16 27.58 4.51 3.97
N ILE A 17 28.00 3.71 3.00
CA ILE A 17 29.40 3.54 2.63
C ILE A 17 29.62 4.12 1.25
N TRP A 18 30.68 4.95 1.11
CA TRP A 18 31.15 5.43 -0.17
C TRP A 18 32.67 5.42 -0.20
N ILE A 19 33.23 4.50 -0.94
CA ILE A 19 34.69 4.29 -1.09
C ILE A 19 35.08 4.34 -2.57
N GLY A 20 36.35 4.65 -2.83
CA GLY A 20 36.89 4.74 -4.18
C GLY A 20 36.79 6.14 -4.79
N PRO A 21 37.24 6.29 -6.07
CA PRO A 21 37.54 7.60 -6.66
C PRO A 21 36.32 8.35 -7.22
N LYS A 22 35.17 7.70 -7.38
CA LYS A 22 33.99 8.37 -7.97
C LYS A 22 33.35 9.35 -6.99
N PRO A 23 32.73 10.46 -7.49
CA PRO A 23 31.99 11.37 -6.61
C PRO A 23 30.83 10.67 -5.91
N ALA A 24 30.65 10.96 -4.62
CA ALA A 24 29.56 10.40 -3.85
C ALA A 24 28.20 10.94 -4.36
N PRO A 25 27.15 10.11 -4.40
CA PRO A 25 25.79 10.55 -4.74
C PRO A 25 25.15 11.31 -3.57
N THR A 26 25.73 12.48 -3.24
CA THR A 26 25.37 13.24 -2.04
C THR A 26 23.91 13.65 -2.02
N LYS A 27 23.33 13.99 -3.19
CA LYS A 27 21.91 14.30 -3.30
C LYS A 27 21.03 13.16 -2.78
N PHE A 28 21.39 11.92 -3.04
CA PHE A 28 20.67 10.73 -2.56
C PHE A 28 20.95 10.48 -1.08
N MET A 29 22.23 10.44 -0.72
CA MET A 29 22.67 10.13 0.64
C MET A 29 22.14 11.14 1.67
N ASP A 30 22.09 12.42 1.33
CA ASP A 30 21.63 13.47 2.25
C ASP A 30 20.14 13.36 2.56
N THR A 31 19.31 12.73 1.71
CA THR A 31 17.88 12.48 2.01
C THR A 31 17.71 11.65 3.28
N TRP A 32 18.61 10.73 3.57
CA TRP A 32 18.59 9.92 4.79
C TRP A 32 18.92 10.76 6.02
N LYS A 33 19.91 11.61 5.95
CA LYS A 33 20.30 12.54 7.01
C LYS A 33 19.18 13.54 7.30
N ASP A 34 18.63 14.15 6.26
CA ASP A 34 17.65 15.23 6.38
C ASP A 34 16.32 14.77 6.98
N LYS A 35 15.89 13.54 6.66
CA LYS A 35 14.66 12.95 7.20
C LYS A 35 14.80 12.30 8.58
N HIS A 36 16.04 12.20 9.13
CA HIS A 36 16.31 11.60 10.43
C HIS A 36 17.18 12.51 11.32
N PRO A 37 16.68 13.70 11.71
CA PRO A 37 17.45 14.65 12.49
C PRO A 37 17.81 14.15 13.91
N ASP A 38 17.10 13.14 14.40
CA ASP A 38 17.30 12.50 15.71
C ASP A 38 18.13 11.21 15.65
N PHE A 39 18.70 10.88 14.48
CA PHE A 39 19.61 9.76 14.29
C PHE A 39 21.04 10.23 14.10
N GLU A 40 22.03 9.44 14.55
CA GLU A 40 23.41 9.64 14.12
C GLU A 40 23.55 9.15 12.66
N TYR A 41 23.86 10.06 11.75
CA TYR A 41 24.12 9.70 10.34
C TYR A 41 25.63 9.65 10.09
N ILE A 42 26.12 8.53 9.57
CA ILE A 42 27.54 8.32 9.28
C ILE A 42 27.72 7.91 7.80
N ARG A 43 28.39 8.79 7.05
CA ARG A 43 28.90 8.47 5.71
C ARG A 43 30.30 7.91 5.84
N TRP A 44 30.44 6.61 5.69
CA TRP A 44 31.72 5.92 5.79
C TRP A 44 32.52 6.08 4.49
N THR A 45 33.58 6.88 4.55
CA THR A 45 34.60 7.02 3.53
C THR A 45 35.94 6.56 4.10
N GLU A 46 36.98 6.38 3.31
CA GLU A 46 38.32 6.07 3.79
C GLU A 46 38.80 7.07 4.85
N LYS A 47 38.46 8.37 4.63
CA LYS A 47 38.78 9.46 5.57
C LYS A 47 38.01 9.32 6.89
N GLU A 48 36.72 9.02 6.84
CA GLU A 48 35.90 8.89 8.05
C GLU A 48 36.26 7.62 8.83
N MET A 49 36.55 6.51 8.15
CA MET A 49 37.07 5.29 8.79
C MET A 49 38.36 5.57 9.56
N LYS A 50 39.31 6.25 8.93
CA LYS A 50 40.57 6.65 9.58
C LYS A 50 40.32 7.58 10.77
N LYS A 51 39.48 8.57 10.64
CA LYS A 51 39.10 9.51 11.71
C LYS A 51 38.50 8.82 12.92
N ARG A 52 37.65 7.84 12.72
CA ARG A 52 36.97 7.05 13.77
C ARG A 52 37.83 5.89 14.28
N GLY A 53 39.03 5.69 13.76
CA GLY A 53 39.89 4.55 14.14
C GLY A 53 39.24 3.20 13.79
N PHE A 54 38.45 3.15 12.70
CA PHE A 54 37.87 1.88 12.26
C PHE A 54 38.96 1.08 11.53
N VAL A 55 39.24 -0.10 12.09
CA VAL A 55 40.14 -1.09 11.50
C VAL A 55 39.32 -2.35 11.24
N SER A 56 39.34 -2.84 10.01
CA SER A 56 38.63 -4.05 9.61
C SER A 56 39.37 -5.30 10.10
N ASN A 57 38.62 -6.24 10.68
CA ASN A 57 39.12 -7.59 10.96
C ASN A 57 39.20 -8.46 9.70
N CYS A 58 38.56 -8.04 8.64
CA CYS A 58 38.56 -8.69 7.32
C CYS A 58 39.46 -7.96 6.31
N GLN A 59 40.47 -7.18 6.74
CA GLN A 59 41.29 -6.35 5.83
C GLN A 59 41.88 -7.16 4.68
N ASN A 60 42.41 -8.35 4.95
CA ASN A 60 42.95 -9.26 3.92
C ASN A 60 41.89 -9.64 2.88
N ARG A 61 40.64 -9.77 3.27
CA ARG A 61 39.52 -10.07 2.33
C ARG A 61 39.07 -8.85 1.54
N ILE A 62 39.13 -7.65 2.16
CA ILE A 62 38.90 -6.37 1.48
C ILE A 62 39.97 -6.15 0.40
N ASP A 63 41.23 -6.48 0.73
CA ASP A 63 42.36 -6.34 -0.21
C ASP A 63 42.27 -7.36 -1.37
N GLU A 64 41.77 -8.56 -1.09
CA GLU A 64 41.57 -9.65 -2.06
C GLU A 64 40.36 -9.39 -2.98
N MET A 65 39.33 -8.68 -2.54
CA MET A 65 38.10 -8.40 -3.29
C MET A 65 38.38 -7.34 -4.38
N GLU A 66 38.14 -7.66 -5.63
CA GLU A 66 38.39 -6.75 -6.77
C GLU A 66 37.24 -5.77 -6.98
N GLU A 67 36.00 -6.17 -6.63
CA GLU A 67 34.80 -5.34 -6.81
C GLU A 67 34.64 -4.34 -5.65
N LEU A 68 34.52 -3.02 -5.96
CA LEU A 68 34.34 -1.98 -4.94
C LEU A 68 33.07 -2.18 -4.11
N ASN A 69 31.97 -2.59 -4.74
CA ASN A 69 30.75 -2.95 -4.04
C ASN A 69 30.97 -4.13 -3.08
N GLY A 70 31.76 -5.14 -3.47
CA GLY A 70 32.12 -6.24 -2.60
C GLY A 70 32.95 -5.80 -1.40
N LYS A 71 33.89 -4.85 -1.58
CA LYS A 71 34.61 -4.24 -0.45
C LYS A 71 33.66 -3.53 0.51
N ALA A 72 32.70 -2.78 -0.03
CA ALA A 72 31.68 -2.13 0.78
C ALA A 72 30.78 -3.15 1.50
N ASP A 73 30.44 -4.27 0.86
CA ASP A 73 29.67 -5.35 1.49
C ASP A 73 30.41 -5.95 2.70
N ILE A 74 31.73 -6.20 2.61
CA ILE A 74 32.53 -6.67 3.73
C ILE A 74 32.54 -5.66 4.88
N ILE A 75 32.79 -4.39 4.58
CA ILE A 75 32.79 -3.31 5.59
C ILE A 75 31.43 -3.17 6.25
N ARG A 76 30.34 -3.28 5.51
CA ARG A 76 28.95 -3.24 6.00
C ARG A 76 28.71 -4.23 7.14
N TRP A 77 29.14 -5.48 6.99
CA TRP A 77 28.98 -6.50 8.01
C TRP A 77 29.70 -6.12 9.31
N GLU A 78 30.94 -5.62 9.22
CA GLU A 78 31.70 -5.22 10.38
C GLU A 78 31.15 -3.98 11.08
N LEU A 79 30.62 -3.01 10.32
CA LEU A 79 29.94 -1.84 10.88
C LEU A 79 28.69 -2.24 11.66
N LEU A 80 27.83 -3.06 11.07
CA LEU A 80 26.63 -3.57 11.73
C LEU A 80 26.97 -4.42 12.96
N TYR A 81 28.02 -5.22 12.91
CA TYR A 81 28.46 -5.98 14.08
C TYR A 81 28.97 -5.07 15.21
N LYS A 82 29.76 -4.08 14.89
CA LYS A 82 30.41 -3.20 15.87
C LYS A 82 29.45 -2.18 16.48
N TYR A 83 28.65 -1.53 15.64
CA TYR A 83 27.82 -0.40 16.05
C TYR A 83 26.33 -0.72 16.10
N GLY A 84 25.88 -1.78 15.43
CA GLY A 84 24.46 -1.95 15.12
C GLY A 84 23.95 -0.85 14.20
N GLY A 85 22.64 -0.65 14.15
CA GLY A 85 22.03 0.44 13.38
C GLY A 85 21.40 -0.01 12.08
N TYR A 86 21.11 0.97 11.25
CA TYR A 86 20.44 0.83 9.97
C TYR A 86 21.43 1.09 8.83
N PHE A 87 21.54 0.17 7.92
CA PHE A 87 22.36 0.30 6.73
C PHE A 87 21.49 0.55 5.51
N PHE A 88 21.87 1.52 4.69
CA PHE A 88 21.26 1.80 3.39
C PHE A 88 22.35 2.01 2.33
N ASP A 89 22.17 1.43 1.14
CA ASP A 89 23.10 1.66 0.04
C ASP A 89 23.17 3.15 -0.33
N ALA A 90 24.34 3.61 -0.76
CA ALA A 90 24.59 5.02 -1.07
C ALA A 90 23.79 5.55 -2.26
N ASP A 91 23.35 4.67 -3.17
CA ASP A 91 22.54 4.96 -4.33
C ASP A 91 21.02 4.81 -4.06
N SER A 92 20.64 4.97 -2.79
CA SER A 92 19.24 4.98 -2.34
C SER A 92 18.77 6.38 -1.90
N ILE A 93 17.51 6.70 -2.22
CA ILE A 93 16.81 7.91 -1.77
C ILE A 93 15.84 7.52 -0.66
N CYS A 94 15.87 8.22 0.48
CA CYS A 94 14.86 8.06 1.52
C CYS A 94 13.54 8.69 1.07
N ILE A 95 12.50 7.86 0.92
CA ILE A 95 11.12 8.32 0.62
C ILE A 95 10.38 8.59 1.93
N GLU A 96 10.31 7.60 2.81
CA GLU A 96 9.68 7.72 4.12
C GLU A 96 10.71 7.51 5.24
N PRO A 97 10.64 8.25 6.34
CA PRO A 97 11.56 8.05 7.45
C PRO A 97 11.34 6.70 8.14
N ILE A 98 12.41 6.21 8.80
CA ILE A 98 12.35 5.05 9.70
C ILE A 98 11.31 5.35 10.79
N ASP A 99 10.34 4.48 10.94
CA ASP A 99 9.24 4.63 11.88
C ASP A 99 9.09 3.41 12.81
N GLU A 100 8.00 3.40 13.56
CA GLU A 100 7.70 2.33 14.49
C GLU A 100 7.63 0.93 13.86
N VAL A 101 7.32 0.81 12.56
CA VAL A 101 7.26 -0.49 11.86
C VAL A 101 8.64 -1.10 11.79
N LEU A 102 9.66 -0.31 11.44
CA LEU A 102 11.05 -0.77 11.39
C LEU A 102 11.69 -0.79 12.78
N MET A 103 11.45 0.23 13.62
CA MET A 103 12.06 0.35 14.95
C MET A 103 11.62 -0.75 15.95
N LYS A 104 10.43 -1.33 15.79
CA LYS A 104 9.93 -2.41 16.67
C LYS A 104 10.42 -3.79 16.27
N THR A 105 11.12 -3.94 15.15
CA THR A 105 11.75 -5.22 14.78
C THR A 105 13.06 -5.42 15.55
N LYS A 106 13.38 -6.68 15.84
CA LYS A 106 14.67 -7.02 16.47
C LYS A 106 15.84 -6.82 15.52
N CYS A 107 15.67 -7.31 14.30
CA CYS A 107 16.53 -7.09 13.15
C CYS A 107 15.73 -7.34 11.88
N PHE A 108 16.16 -6.77 10.77
CA PHE A 108 15.42 -6.93 9.51
C PHE A 108 16.30 -6.81 8.27
N ALA A 109 15.75 -7.32 7.16
CA ALA A 109 16.16 -7.07 5.79
C ALA A 109 14.90 -7.05 4.89
N GLY A 110 15.05 -6.93 3.59
CA GLY A 110 13.96 -7.05 2.62
C GLY A 110 14.24 -8.15 1.59
N TRP A 111 13.19 -8.72 0.99
CA TRP A 111 13.36 -9.52 -0.20
C TRP A 111 13.97 -8.66 -1.31
N GLU A 112 14.79 -9.23 -2.19
CA GLU A 112 15.28 -8.48 -3.34
C GLU A 112 14.17 -8.26 -4.35
N GLN A 113 13.52 -9.34 -4.79
CA GLN A 113 12.29 -9.28 -5.59
C GLN A 113 11.67 -10.69 -5.69
N GLU A 114 10.49 -10.87 -5.11
CA GLU A 114 9.87 -12.17 -4.90
C GLU A 114 9.52 -12.91 -6.21
N GLN A 115 9.25 -12.18 -7.30
CA GLN A 115 8.87 -12.78 -8.59
C GLN A 115 10.07 -13.06 -9.50
N VAL A 116 11.17 -12.31 -9.36
CA VAL A 116 12.35 -12.39 -10.23
C VAL A 116 13.45 -13.23 -9.60
N ARG A 117 13.63 -13.11 -8.29
CA ARG A 117 14.65 -13.81 -7.50
C ARG A 117 14.04 -14.36 -6.22
N GLU A 118 13.18 -15.35 -6.37
CA GLU A 118 12.47 -15.97 -5.26
C GLU A 118 13.44 -16.43 -4.15
N GLY A 119 13.14 -16.00 -2.92
CA GLY A 119 13.91 -16.38 -1.74
C GLY A 119 15.24 -15.66 -1.55
N LEU A 120 15.65 -14.73 -2.42
CA LEU A 120 16.87 -13.93 -2.25
C LEU A 120 16.60 -12.72 -1.36
N ILE A 121 17.42 -12.58 -0.29
CA ILE A 121 17.35 -11.46 0.66
C ILE A 121 18.38 -10.41 0.25
N ALA A 122 17.92 -9.17 0.05
CA ALA A 122 18.79 -8.04 -0.28
C ALA A 122 19.63 -7.60 0.92
N THR A 123 20.85 -7.14 0.66
CA THR A 123 21.74 -6.56 1.67
C THR A 123 21.84 -5.04 1.60
N GLY A 124 21.26 -4.42 0.56
CA GLY A 124 21.26 -2.97 0.39
C GLY A 124 20.51 -2.19 1.47
N THR A 125 19.66 -2.89 2.23
CA THR A 125 18.92 -2.33 3.36
C THR A 125 18.81 -3.36 4.47
N MET A 126 19.38 -3.06 5.62
CA MET A 126 19.37 -3.96 6.78
C MET A 126 19.36 -3.15 8.09
N GLY A 127 18.74 -3.72 9.12
CA GLY A 127 18.81 -3.21 10.50
C GLY A 127 19.19 -4.30 11.48
N PHE A 128 20.21 -4.07 12.30
CA PHE A 128 20.68 -5.03 13.31
C PHE A 128 21.07 -4.35 14.64
N PRO A 129 20.84 -5.00 15.78
CA PRO A 129 21.50 -4.61 17.02
C PRO A 129 23.00 -4.96 16.95
N PRO A 130 23.86 -4.28 17.71
CA PRO A 130 25.30 -4.59 17.74
C PRO A 130 25.54 -6.03 18.20
N LYS A 131 26.62 -6.63 17.71
CA LYS A 131 27.04 -8.01 18.04
C LYS A 131 26.00 -9.10 17.73
N HIS A 132 25.11 -8.85 16.78
CA HIS A 132 24.10 -9.83 16.38
C HIS A 132 24.76 -11.14 15.88
N PRO A 133 24.29 -12.33 16.32
CA PRO A 133 24.92 -13.62 15.97
C PRO A 133 24.98 -13.92 14.48
N LEU A 134 23.94 -13.56 13.70
CA LEU A 134 23.94 -13.74 12.24
C LEU A 134 25.05 -12.92 11.59
N VAL A 135 25.19 -11.66 12.00
CA VAL A 135 26.21 -10.74 11.45
C VAL A 135 27.62 -11.27 11.80
N LYS A 136 27.81 -11.82 13.01
CA LYS A 136 29.05 -12.48 13.41
C LYS A 136 29.37 -13.66 12.52
N ALA A 137 28.39 -14.54 12.27
CA ALA A 137 28.56 -15.72 11.42
C ALA A 137 28.91 -15.34 9.97
N ALA A 138 28.33 -14.25 9.44
CA ALA A 138 28.69 -13.75 8.11
C ALA A 138 30.15 -13.28 8.05
N ILE A 139 30.63 -12.57 9.07
CA ILE A 139 32.03 -12.11 9.18
C ILE A 139 32.98 -13.30 9.30
N GLU A 140 32.68 -14.28 10.16
CA GLU A 140 33.48 -15.50 10.30
C GLU A 140 33.57 -16.26 8.96
N TRP A 141 32.44 -16.40 8.27
CA TRP A 141 32.45 -17.03 6.95
C TRP A 141 33.35 -16.28 5.95
N ILE A 142 33.28 -14.94 5.91
CA ILE A 142 34.13 -14.10 5.06
C ILE A 142 35.61 -14.29 5.41
N GLN A 143 35.96 -14.36 6.69
CA GLN A 143 37.34 -14.57 7.14
C GLN A 143 37.90 -15.92 6.68
N ASP A 144 37.08 -16.98 6.75
CA ASP A 144 37.49 -18.35 6.48
C ASP A 144 37.48 -18.73 4.99
N ASN A 145 36.83 -17.93 4.12
CA ASN A 145 36.64 -18.27 2.72
C ASN A 145 37.34 -17.27 1.78
N CYS A 146 37.71 -17.75 0.59
CA CYS A 146 38.21 -16.91 -0.49
C CYS A 146 37.06 -16.10 -1.10
N VAL A 147 37.24 -14.80 -1.21
CA VAL A 147 36.22 -13.86 -1.75
C VAL A 147 36.66 -13.20 -3.07
N SER A 148 37.87 -13.49 -3.56
CA SER A 148 38.36 -12.99 -4.84
C SER A 148 37.50 -13.47 -6.00
N VAL A 149 37.01 -12.53 -6.81
CA VAL A 149 36.24 -12.84 -8.02
C VAL A 149 37.10 -13.57 -9.05
N GLN A 150 38.38 -13.19 -9.19
CA GLN A 150 39.31 -13.83 -10.13
C GLN A 150 39.61 -15.29 -9.74
N LYS A 151 39.76 -15.59 -8.45
CA LYS A 151 40.09 -16.95 -7.99
C LYS A 151 38.88 -17.86 -7.96
N THR A 152 37.71 -17.37 -7.56
CA THR A 152 36.49 -18.15 -7.35
C THR A 152 35.60 -18.22 -8.59
N GLY A 153 35.69 -17.23 -9.48
CA GLY A 153 34.72 -16.99 -10.57
C GLY A 153 33.36 -16.47 -10.09
N LEU A 154 33.21 -16.18 -8.79
CA LEU A 154 31.95 -15.75 -8.18
C LEU A 154 31.97 -14.25 -7.90
N ARG A 155 30.91 -13.56 -8.32
CA ARG A 155 30.72 -12.13 -8.08
C ARG A 155 30.49 -11.84 -6.58
N ALA A 156 30.79 -10.62 -6.14
CA ALA A 156 30.66 -10.19 -4.75
C ALA A 156 29.27 -10.46 -4.15
N TRP A 157 28.19 -10.23 -4.91
CA TRP A 157 26.84 -10.48 -4.42
C TRP A 157 26.56 -11.95 -4.03
N ILE A 158 27.35 -12.90 -4.57
CA ILE A 158 27.26 -14.32 -4.21
C ILE A 158 28.09 -14.61 -2.94
N THR A 159 29.28 -14.05 -2.84
CA THR A 159 30.23 -14.39 -1.77
C THR A 159 30.05 -13.56 -0.49
N VAL A 160 29.84 -12.26 -0.60
CA VAL A 160 29.82 -11.34 0.58
C VAL A 160 28.52 -10.55 0.72
N GLY A 161 27.64 -10.65 -0.26
CA GLY A 161 26.38 -9.87 -0.36
C GLY A 161 25.12 -10.72 -0.14
N PRO A 162 24.06 -10.50 -0.94
CA PRO A 162 22.74 -11.11 -0.80
C PRO A 162 22.71 -12.62 -0.61
N CYS A 163 23.51 -13.38 -1.37
CA CYS A 163 23.53 -14.83 -1.22
C CYS A 163 24.09 -15.27 0.14
N LEU A 164 25.11 -14.59 0.68
CA LEU A 164 25.65 -14.89 2.00
C LEU A 164 24.56 -14.71 3.08
N LEU A 165 23.86 -13.57 3.06
CA LEU A 165 22.75 -13.31 4.00
C LEU A 165 21.67 -14.39 3.88
N THR A 166 21.25 -14.69 2.66
CA THR A 166 20.22 -15.70 2.38
C THR A 166 20.63 -17.08 2.91
N ASN A 167 21.88 -17.48 2.67
CA ASN A 167 22.39 -18.76 3.17
C ASN A 167 22.41 -18.80 4.71
N MET A 168 22.85 -17.72 5.39
CA MET A 168 22.82 -17.63 6.83
C MET A 168 21.39 -17.73 7.39
N TYR A 169 20.45 -17.01 6.79
CA TYR A 169 19.03 -17.03 7.17
C TYR A 169 18.43 -18.44 7.00
N ASN A 170 18.70 -19.10 5.87
CA ASN A 170 18.15 -20.42 5.54
C ASN A 170 18.69 -21.54 6.45
N THR A 171 19.72 -21.29 7.25
CA THR A 171 20.12 -22.25 8.28
C THR A 171 19.05 -22.49 9.34
N GLY A 172 18.05 -21.60 9.43
CA GLY A 172 16.98 -21.64 10.44
C GLY A 172 17.44 -21.28 11.86
N LYS A 173 18.70 -20.87 12.05
CA LYS A 173 19.26 -20.51 13.37
C LYS A 173 18.84 -19.10 13.82
N TYR A 174 18.51 -18.20 12.90
CA TYR A 174 18.28 -16.77 13.15
C TYR A 174 16.83 -16.38 12.86
N LYS A 175 15.90 -16.95 13.64
CA LYS A 175 14.44 -16.80 13.46
C LYS A 175 13.89 -15.43 13.89
N ASP A 176 14.70 -14.59 14.50
CA ASP A 176 14.32 -13.26 14.98
C ASP A 176 14.45 -12.19 13.91
N MET A 177 14.99 -12.50 12.72
CA MET A 177 15.09 -11.59 11.61
C MET A 177 13.76 -11.51 10.84
N THR A 178 13.22 -10.31 10.73
CA THR A 178 12.05 -10.01 9.90
C THR A 178 12.48 -9.72 8.47
N ILE A 179 11.88 -10.40 7.48
CA ILE A 179 12.09 -10.09 6.06
C ILE A 179 10.86 -9.36 5.54
N PHE A 180 11.06 -8.11 5.16
CA PHE A 180 10.00 -7.27 4.60
C PHE A 180 9.79 -7.54 3.10
N PRO A 181 8.60 -7.24 2.56
CA PRO A 181 8.35 -7.27 1.13
C PRO A 181 9.33 -6.38 0.36
N SER A 182 9.72 -6.81 -0.84
CA SER A 182 10.71 -6.09 -1.66
C SER A 182 10.33 -4.62 -1.91
N TYR A 183 9.05 -4.33 -2.12
CA TYR A 183 8.59 -2.97 -2.41
C TYR A 183 8.84 -1.96 -1.28
N TYR A 184 9.10 -2.40 -0.04
CA TYR A 184 9.48 -1.49 1.05
C TYR A 184 10.78 -0.75 0.73
N PHE A 185 11.74 -1.47 0.13
CA PHE A 185 13.10 -0.95 -0.09
C PHE A 185 13.53 -0.96 -1.55
N LEU A 186 12.95 -1.82 -2.38
CA LEU A 186 13.27 -2.01 -3.79
C LEU A 186 12.00 -1.95 -4.65
N PRO A 187 11.25 -0.82 -4.65
CA PRO A 187 10.00 -0.69 -5.38
C PRO A 187 10.20 -0.79 -6.90
N VAL A 188 11.42 -0.58 -7.38
CA VAL A 188 11.82 -0.83 -8.77
C VAL A 188 13.02 -1.77 -8.76
N HIS A 189 12.85 -2.96 -9.30
CA HIS A 189 13.94 -3.90 -9.49
C HIS A 189 14.75 -3.57 -10.75
N CYS A 190 16.04 -3.95 -10.79
CA CYS A 190 16.90 -3.71 -11.96
C CYS A 190 16.42 -4.40 -13.25
N SER A 191 15.54 -5.39 -13.17
CA SER A 191 14.86 -6.00 -14.32
C SER A 191 13.77 -5.12 -14.95
N GLY A 192 13.43 -3.99 -14.32
CA GLY A 192 12.35 -3.10 -14.74
C GLY A 192 10.99 -3.39 -14.11
N LEU A 193 10.87 -4.47 -13.30
CA LEU A 193 9.64 -4.74 -12.56
C LEU A 193 9.43 -3.64 -11.50
N LYS A 194 8.23 -3.05 -11.48
CA LYS A 194 7.85 -1.95 -10.59
C LYS A 194 6.70 -2.34 -9.69
N TYR A 195 6.74 -1.85 -8.46
CA TYR A 195 5.59 -1.82 -7.57
C TYR A 195 4.80 -0.53 -7.79
N ASP A 196 3.54 -0.64 -8.11
CA ASP A 196 2.63 0.47 -8.44
C ASP A 196 1.48 0.66 -7.44
N GLY A 197 1.48 -0.11 -6.33
CA GLY A 197 0.48 -0.01 -5.28
C GLY A 197 0.73 1.14 -4.28
N HIS A 198 -0.21 1.33 -3.34
CA HIS A 198 -0.17 2.38 -2.32
C HIS A 198 0.44 1.95 -0.97
N ALA A 199 1.00 0.73 -0.85
CA ALA A 199 1.70 0.37 0.37
C ALA A 199 2.91 1.28 0.60
N LYS A 200 3.29 1.44 1.87
CA LYS A 200 4.42 2.27 2.28
C LYS A 200 5.71 1.81 1.62
N ILE A 201 6.51 2.77 1.17
CA ILE A 201 7.82 2.58 0.55
C ILE A 201 8.80 3.46 1.32
N TYR A 202 9.86 2.88 1.88
CA TYR A 202 10.85 3.61 2.67
C TYR A 202 11.94 4.21 1.81
N GLN A 203 12.29 3.56 0.69
CA GLN A 203 13.33 4.06 -0.19
C GLN A 203 13.08 3.75 -1.67
N TYR A 204 13.73 4.51 -2.53
CA TYR A 204 13.95 4.21 -3.93
C TYR A 204 15.43 3.86 -4.14
N GLN A 205 15.71 2.78 -4.86
CA GLN A 205 17.07 2.32 -5.19
C GLN A 205 17.37 2.59 -6.66
N GLU A 206 18.49 3.27 -6.95
CA GLU A 206 18.86 3.60 -8.33
C GLU A 206 19.57 2.48 -9.06
N TRP A 207 20.16 1.52 -8.36
CA TRP A 207 20.95 0.43 -8.94
C TRP A 207 22.20 0.92 -9.70
N GLY A 208 22.94 1.87 -9.12
CA GLY A 208 24.03 2.59 -9.76
C GLY A 208 25.15 1.70 -10.28
N SER A 209 25.50 0.60 -9.59
CA SER A 209 26.47 -0.40 -10.05
C SER A 209 25.99 -1.17 -11.29
N THR A 210 24.70 -1.47 -11.36
CA THR A 210 24.10 -2.19 -12.49
C THR A 210 23.90 -1.29 -13.70
N LYS A 211 23.42 -0.06 -13.48
CA LYS A 211 23.18 0.94 -14.54
C LYS A 211 24.43 1.70 -14.95
N GLN A 212 25.54 1.57 -14.22
CA GLN A 212 26.80 2.27 -14.45
C GLN A 212 26.67 3.81 -14.50
N ASN A 213 25.77 4.40 -13.69
CA ASN A 213 25.39 5.81 -13.76
C ASN A 213 25.83 6.66 -12.54
N TYR A 214 26.75 6.19 -11.73
CA TYR A 214 27.21 6.91 -10.53
C TYR A 214 27.66 8.35 -10.78
N GLU A 215 28.28 8.64 -11.95
CA GLU A 215 28.80 9.97 -12.29
C GLU A 215 27.68 11.01 -12.51
N THR A 216 26.51 10.56 -12.97
CA THR A 216 25.36 11.41 -13.24
C THR A 216 24.31 11.37 -12.14
N MET A 217 24.48 10.54 -11.10
CA MET A 217 23.45 10.25 -10.10
C MET A 217 22.98 11.50 -9.34
N ASN A 218 23.89 12.46 -9.07
CA ASN A 218 23.52 13.72 -8.42
C ASN A 218 22.63 14.64 -9.30
N GLN A 219 22.45 14.33 -10.58
CA GLN A 219 21.60 15.07 -11.52
C GLN A 219 20.22 14.42 -11.66
N LEU A 220 20.05 13.18 -11.19
CA LEU A 220 18.79 12.45 -11.27
C LEU A 220 17.76 13.04 -10.30
N GLU A 221 16.51 13.01 -10.72
CA GLU A 221 15.36 13.35 -9.87
C GLU A 221 14.64 12.07 -9.40
N LEU A 222 13.96 12.16 -8.24
CA LEU A 222 13.10 11.09 -7.80
C LEU A 222 11.99 10.89 -8.84
N PRO A 223 11.72 9.64 -9.29
CA PRO A 223 10.65 9.39 -10.22
C PRO A 223 9.30 9.91 -9.69
N LEU A 224 8.48 10.47 -10.59
CA LEU A 224 7.25 11.20 -10.24
C LEU A 224 6.30 10.37 -9.37
N GLU A 225 6.22 9.07 -9.61
CA GLU A 225 5.38 8.13 -8.86
C GLU A 225 5.72 8.01 -7.37
N TYR A 226 6.85 8.55 -6.92
CA TYR A 226 7.26 8.60 -5.51
C TYR A 226 7.13 9.98 -4.88
N THR A 227 6.69 10.97 -5.64
CA THR A 227 6.39 12.32 -5.14
C THR A 227 4.93 12.45 -4.71
N GLU A 228 4.59 13.51 -4.00
CA GLU A 228 3.21 13.78 -3.58
C GLU A 228 2.29 13.92 -4.81
N PRO A 229 1.18 13.17 -4.89
CA PRO A 229 0.27 13.22 -6.04
C PRO A 229 -0.53 14.52 -6.06
N THR A 230 -0.78 15.02 -7.28
CA THR A 230 -1.64 16.19 -7.51
C THR A 230 -3.12 15.84 -7.66
N THR A 231 -3.43 14.58 -7.95
CA THR A 231 -4.82 14.08 -8.05
C THR A 231 -5.17 13.35 -6.76
N TRP A 232 -6.30 13.68 -6.16
CA TRP A 232 -6.87 12.99 -5.01
C TRP A 232 -8.29 12.52 -5.29
N VAL A 233 -8.68 11.42 -4.70
CA VAL A 233 -10.03 10.85 -4.76
C VAL A 233 -10.51 10.50 -3.36
N SER A 234 -11.80 10.72 -3.08
CA SER A 234 -12.41 10.27 -1.83
C SER A 234 -13.02 8.88 -2.02
N VAL A 235 -12.75 7.98 -1.08
CA VAL A 235 -13.38 6.67 -0.99
C VAL A 235 -14.32 6.70 0.21
N LEU A 236 -15.64 6.69 -0.06
CA LEU A 236 -16.68 6.76 0.95
C LEU A 236 -17.14 5.35 1.35
N ILE A 237 -16.97 5.02 2.63
CA ILE A 237 -17.24 3.68 3.16
C ILE A 237 -18.15 3.78 4.40
N PRO A 238 -19.43 3.43 4.31
CA PRO A 238 -20.29 3.23 5.46
C PRO A 238 -20.10 1.84 6.04
N SER A 239 -20.25 1.68 7.37
CA SER A 239 -20.19 0.37 8.02
C SER A 239 -21.10 0.30 9.24
N TYR A 240 -21.67 -0.87 9.49
CA TYR A 240 -22.42 -1.19 10.70
C TYR A 240 -22.14 -2.64 11.09
N ASN A 241 -21.48 -2.88 12.21
CA ASN A 241 -21.13 -4.20 12.73
C ASN A 241 -20.46 -5.13 11.70
N THR A 242 -19.67 -4.54 10.79
CA THR A 242 -18.96 -5.30 9.75
C THR A 242 -17.92 -6.22 10.39
N LYS A 243 -17.88 -7.50 9.98
CA LYS A 243 -16.91 -8.48 10.46
C LYS A 243 -15.47 -7.95 10.26
N HIS A 244 -14.66 -8.05 11.30
CA HIS A 244 -13.27 -7.54 11.30
C HIS A 244 -12.45 -8.03 10.11
N VAL A 245 -12.57 -9.32 9.73
CA VAL A 245 -11.86 -9.88 8.58
C VAL A 245 -12.25 -9.19 7.27
N PHE A 246 -13.52 -8.79 7.10
CA PHE A 246 -13.97 -8.08 5.89
C PHE A 246 -13.41 -6.65 5.85
N VAL A 247 -13.39 -5.97 7.00
CA VAL A 247 -12.75 -4.64 7.11
C VAL A 247 -11.27 -4.72 6.70
N VAL A 248 -10.54 -5.74 7.15
CA VAL A 248 -9.14 -5.95 6.79
C VAL A 248 -8.99 -6.16 5.28
N GLU A 249 -9.78 -7.06 4.69
CA GLU A 249 -9.74 -7.35 3.24
C GLU A 249 -10.15 -6.13 2.39
N CYS A 250 -11.13 -5.35 2.83
CA CYS A 250 -11.54 -4.10 2.22
C CYS A 250 -10.36 -3.10 2.18
N LEU A 251 -9.76 -2.79 3.33
CA LEU A 251 -8.62 -1.89 3.43
C LEU A 251 -7.40 -2.37 2.64
N ASP A 252 -7.09 -3.67 2.71
CA ASP A 252 -6.00 -4.24 1.94
C ASP A 252 -6.24 -4.14 0.42
N SER A 253 -7.50 -4.19 -0.04
CA SER A 253 -7.84 -3.97 -1.45
C SER A 253 -7.62 -2.52 -1.89
N ILE A 254 -7.90 -1.55 -1.01
CA ILE A 254 -7.61 -0.13 -1.24
C ILE A 254 -6.09 0.10 -1.29
N LYS A 255 -5.33 -0.54 -0.41
CA LYS A 255 -3.86 -0.46 -0.38
C LYS A 255 -3.20 -1.00 -1.66
N ARG A 256 -3.83 -1.97 -2.32
CA ARG A 256 -3.36 -2.54 -3.59
C ARG A 256 -3.75 -1.75 -4.83
N GLN A 257 -4.48 -0.61 -4.68
CA GLN A 257 -4.84 0.20 -5.84
C GLN A 257 -3.60 0.67 -6.59
N LYS A 258 -3.62 0.51 -7.92
CA LYS A 258 -2.54 0.92 -8.82
C LYS A 258 -2.75 2.35 -9.29
N GLY A 259 -1.65 3.07 -9.51
CA GLY A 259 -1.64 4.42 -10.04
C GLY A 259 -1.03 5.46 -9.10
N HIS A 260 -0.84 6.67 -9.63
CA HIS A 260 -0.26 7.79 -8.88
C HIS A 260 -1.35 8.83 -8.56
N PHE A 261 -2.02 8.64 -7.45
CA PHE A 261 -3.05 9.53 -6.90
C PHE A 261 -3.11 9.38 -5.37
N GLY A 262 -3.63 10.39 -4.69
CA GLY A 262 -3.91 10.32 -3.25
C GLY A 262 -5.30 9.78 -2.98
N ILE A 263 -5.45 9.09 -1.86
CA ILE A 263 -6.72 8.50 -1.40
C ILE A 263 -7.13 9.16 -0.11
N GLU A 264 -8.31 9.76 -0.10
CA GLU A 264 -8.99 10.15 1.14
C GLU A 264 -10.03 9.08 1.47
N ILE A 265 -9.88 8.37 2.57
CA ILE A 265 -10.91 7.46 3.08
C ILE A 265 -11.82 8.26 4.00
N VAL A 266 -13.11 8.33 3.65
CA VAL A 266 -14.17 8.85 4.53
C VAL A 266 -14.96 7.65 5.03
N TRP A 267 -14.71 7.27 6.29
CA TRP A 267 -15.34 6.10 6.91
C TRP A 267 -16.43 6.54 7.89
N ILE A 268 -17.66 6.15 7.62
CA ILE A 268 -18.81 6.41 8.48
C ILE A 268 -19.20 5.14 9.23
N ASN A 269 -18.93 5.10 10.52
CA ASN A 269 -19.41 4.07 11.42
C ASN A 269 -20.84 4.39 11.85
N ASP A 270 -21.80 3.59 11.42
CA ASP A 270 -23.23 3.81 11.68
C ASP A 270 -23.66 3.28 13.07
N GLY A 271 -22.89 3.61 14.11
CA GLY A 271 -23.19 3.24 15.49
C GLY A 271 -23.01 1.74 15.77
N SER A 272 -21.91 1.16 15.28
CA SER A 272 -21.54 -0.22 15.58
C SER A 272 -21.30 -0.45 17.07
N ASP A 273 -21.34 -1.71 17.51
CA ASP A 273 -20.98 -2.09 18.87
C ASP A 273 -19.53 -1.71 19.25
N LYS A 274 -19.25 -1.69 20.56
CA LYS A 274 -17.94 -1.24 21.08
C LYS A 274 -16.76 -2.05 20.56
N LEU A 275 -16.91 -3.37 20.40
CA LEU A 275 -15.84 -4.24 19.93
C LEU A 275 -15.54 -3.98 18.45
N SER A 276 -16.59 -3.98 17.63
CA SER A 276 -16.49 -3.66 16.19
C SER A 276 -15.87 -2.27 15.95
N THR A 277 -16.31 -1.27 16.71
CA THR A 277 -15.75 0.10 16.67
C THR A 277 -14.26 0.12 17.05
N MET A 278 -13.87 -0.55 18.11
CA MET A 278 -12.47 -0.61 18.55
C MET A 278 -11.57 -1.30 17.51
N LEU A 279 -12.01 -2.41 16.96
CA LEU A 279 -11.27 -3.14 15.92
C LEU A 279 -11.15 -2.32 14.65
N LEU A 280 -12.21 -1.66 14.22
CA LEU A 280 -12.19 -0.75 13.07
C LEU A 280 -11.18 0.39 13.24
N LYS A 281 -11.22 1.11 14.36
CA LYS A 281 -10.28 2.21 14.63
C LYS A 281 -8.84 1.73 14.58
N ARG A 282 -8.55 0.56 15.18
CA ARG A 282 -7.21 -0.04 15.12
C ARG A 282 -6.76 -0.33 13.69
N GLU A 283 -7.64 -0.87 12.85
CA GLU A 283 -7.29 -1.17 11.45
C GLU A 283 -7.12 0.10 10.60
N LEU A 284 -7.91 1.15 10.83
CA LEU A 284 -7.72 2.44 10.18
C LEU A 284 -6.37 3.08 10.56
N GLU A 285 -5.99 3.03 11.84
CA GLU A 285 -4.67 3.49 12.29
C GLU A 285 -3.54 2.66 11.65
N ARG A 286 -3.68 1.33 11.59
CA ARG A 286 -2.72 0.44 10.92
C ARG A 286 -2.61 0.78 9.44
N PHE A 287 -3.74 0.97 8.77
CA PHE A 287 -3.80 1.31 7.36
C PHE A 287 -3.08 2.63 7.08
N GLN A 288 -3.35 3.68 7.85
CA GLN A 288 -2.71 4.99 7.71
C GLN A 288 -1.19 4.91 7.87
N LYS A 289 -0.71 4.12 8.84
CA LYS A 289 0.73 3.94 9.08
C LYS A 289 1.45 3.14 7.97
N THR A 290 0.73 2.29 7.24
CA THR A 290 1.31 1.35 6.27
C THR A 290 0.96 1.66 4.82
N THR A 291 0.33 2.81 4.56
CA THR A 291 -0.14 3.23 3.24
C THR A 291 0.35 4.64 2.94
N ARG A 292 0.91 4.87 1.75
CA ARG A 292 1.36 6.20 1.31
C ARG A 292 0.22 6.96 0.64
N PHE A 293 0.30 8.29 0.64
CA PHE A 293 -0.66 9.18 0.00
C PHE A 293 -2.10 8.92 0.45
N VAL A 294 -2.29 8.74 1.76
CA VAL A 294 -3.60 8.48 2.34
C VAL A 294 -3.97 9.51 3.41
N LYS A 295 -5.24 9.91 3.42
CA LYS A 295 -5.88 10.68 4.50
C LYS A 295 -7.09 9.91 4.98
N ILE A 296 -7.35 9.90 6.29
CA ILE A 296 -8.51 9.22 6.87
C ILE A 296 -9.36 10.24 7.62
N VAL A 297 -10.63 10.30 7.26
CA VAL A 297 -11.70 10.98 7.98
C VAL A 297 -12.60 9.89 8.55
N TYR A 298 -12.65 9.78 9.87
CA TYR A 298 -13.50 8.84 10.58
C TYR A 298 -14.59 9.59 11.33
N GLU A 299 -15.83 9.17 11.11
CA GLU A 299 -16.98 9.68 11.81
C GLU A 299 -17.88 8.57 12.32
N GLU A 300 -18.56 8.80 13.44
CA GLU A 300 -19.44 7.84 14.09
C GLU A 300 -20.82 8.46 14.30
N ASN A 301 -21.86 7.73 13.92
CA ASN A 301 -23.23 8.13 14.20
C ASN A 301 -23.61 7.75 15.64
N ASP A 302 -24.47 8.54 16.24
CA ASP A 302 -25.07 8.22 17.54
C ASP A 302 -26.14 7.13 17.35
N GLY A 303 -25.69 5.88 17.34
CA GLY A 303 -26.49 4.69 17.01
C GLY A 303 -26.72 4.50 15.51
N ASN A 304 -27.35 3.38 15.16
CA ASN A 304 -27.67 3.04 13.77
C ASN A 304 -28.74 4.01 13.20
N LYS A 305 -28.36 4.82 12.23
CA LYS A 305 -29.22 5.77 11.52
C LYS A 305 -29.64 5.28 10.13
N GLY A 306 -28.99 4.22 9.64
CA GLY A 306 -29.20 3.65 8.33
C GLY A 306 -28.25 4.13 7.26
N LEU A 307 -28.18 3.36 6.16
CA LEU A 307 -27.23 3.55 5.08
C LEU A 307 -27.36 4.92 4.39
N GLY A 308 -28.60 5.33 4.09
CA GLY A 308 -28.87 6.64 3.43
C GLY A 308 -28.35 7.83 4.23
N VAL A 309 -28.60 7.84 5.56
CA VAL A 309 -28.09 8.91 6.46
C VAL A 309 -26.56 8.91 6.50
N SER A 310 -25.96 7.74 6.62
CA SER A 310 -24.49 7.59 6.67
C SER A 310 -23.84 8.05 5.36
N LEU A 311 -24.41 7.71 4.22
CA LEU A 311 -23.92 8.15 2.91
C LEU A 311 -24.14 9.65 2.70
N ASN A 312 -25.29 10.19 3.07
CA ASN A 312 -25.57 11.63 2.99
C ASN A 312 -24.50 12.43 3.76
N ARG A 313 -24.26 12.05 5.02
CA ARG A 313 -23.23 12.67 5.87
C ARG A 313 -21.83 12.52 5.25
N GLY A 314 -21.50 11.31 4.78
CA GLY A 314 -20.19 10.99 4.22
C GLY A 314 -19.85 11.79 2.95
N VAL A 315 -20.81 12.01 2.04
CA VAL A 315 -20.62 12.86 0.86
C VAL A 315 -20.23 14.28 1.25
N LEU A 316 -20.84 14.85 2.29
CA LEU A 316 -20.53 16.19 2.75
C LEU A 316 -19.10 16.28 3.32
N LEU A 317 -18.63 15.24 4.00
CA LEU A 317 -17.30 15.17 4.60
C LEU A 317 -16.17 14.92 3.59
N CYS A 318 -16.44 14.28 2.45
CA CYS A 318 -15.44 14.11 1.40
C CYS A 318 -14.88 15.45 0.95
N SER A 319 -13.55 15.60 0.84
CA SER A 319 -12.92 16.87 0.42
C SER A 319 -12.67 16.94 -1.09
N ASN A 320 -12.72 15.81 -1.81
CA ASN A 320 -12.41 15.76 -3.23
C ASN A 320 -13.66 15.81 -4.12
N ASP A 321 -13.49 16.30 -5.35
CA ASP A 321 -14.56 16.40 -6.36
C ASP A 321 -15.07 15.02 -6.80
N ILE A 322 -14.16 14.05 -6.94
CA ILE A 322 -14.50 12.66 -7.31
C ILE A 322 -14.62 11.82 -6.05
N ILE A 323 -15.77 11.19 -5.87
CA ILE A 323 -16.06 10.29 -4.76
C ILE A 323 -16.36 8.90 -5.33
N CYS A 324 -15.63 7.88 -4.86
CA CYS A 324 -15.89 6.47 -5.11
C CYS A 324 -16.53 5.85 -3.86
N ARG A 325 -17.72 5.28 -4.00
CA ARG A 325 -18.42 4.61 -2.90
C ARG A 325 -18.05 3.12 -2.86
N MET A 326 -17.95 2.55 -1.67
CA MET A 326 -17.67 1.13 -1.48
C MET A 326 -18.34 0.62 -0.20
N ASP A 327 -18.75 -0.67 -0.17
CA ASP A 327 -19.15 -1.33 1.07
C ASP A 327 -17.93 -1.87 1.83
N ALA A 328 -18.03 -1.88 3.17
CA ALA A 328 -16.94 -2.27 4.06
C ALA A 328 -16.63 -3.79 4.05
N ASP A 329 -17.46 -4.59 3.39
CA ASP A 329 -17.36 -6.06 3.26
C ASP A 329 -16.94 -6.52 1.86
N ASP A 330 -16.74 -5.58 0.92
CA ASP A 330 -16.35 -5.85 -0.46
C ASP A 330 -14.83 -5.70 -0.70
N ILE A 331 -14.37 -6.11 -1.89
CA ILE A 331 -12.97 -6.07 -2.30
C ILE A 331 -12.85 -5.34 -3.64
N MET A 332 -12.12 -4.23 -3.71
CA MET A 332 -11.82 -3.54 -4.97
C MET A 332 -10.89 -4.36 -5.87
N SER A 333 -11.06 -4.30 -7.19
CA SER A 333 -9.99 -4.68 -8.12
C SER A 333 -8.83 -3.67 -8.01
N GLU A 334 -7.62 -4.10 -8.33
CA GLU A 334 -6.42 -3.25 -8.19
C GLU A 334 -6.44 -2.00 -9.08
N ASP A 335 -7.16 -2.04 -10.20
CA ASP A 335 -7.24 -0.95 -11.17
C ASP A 335 -8.48 -0.06 -11.01
N ARG A 336 -9.34 -0.33 -10.01
CA ARG A 336 -10.65 0.33 -9.90
C ARG A 336 -10.55 1.85 -9.85
N LEU A 337 -9.80 2.40 -8.91
CA LEU A 337 -9.76 3.85 -8.70
C LEU A 337 -9.14 4.55 -9.91
N GLN A 338 -8.05 4.02 -10.46
CA GLN A 338 -7.42 4.60 -11.65
C GLN A 338 -8.37 4.58 -12.87
N THR A 339 -9.09 3.47 -13.09
CA THR A 339 -10.06 3.34 -14.17
C THR A 339 -11.20 4.35 -14.00
N GLN A 340 -11.78 4.46 -12.81
CA GLN A 340 -12.88 5.39 -12.54
C GLN A 340 -12.43 6.86 -12.60
N ILE A 341 -11.25 7.20 -12.06
CA ILE A 341 -10.67 8.56 -12.19
C ILE A 341 -10.48 8.93 -13.66
N ASN A 342 -9.90 8.04 -14.46
CA ASN A 342 -9.67 8.26 -15.89
C ASN A 342 -11.00 8.42 -16.64
N PHE A 343 -11.98 7.57 -16.32
CA PHE A 343 -13.31 7.66 -16.92
C PHE A 343 -13.96 9.03 -16.66
N MET A 344 -13.95 9.47 -15.38
CA MET A 344 -14.52 10.77 -14.99
C MET A 344 -13.75 11.96 -15.60
N LYS A 345 -12.42 11.87 -15.72
CA LYS A 345 -11.61 12.91 -16.37
C LYS A 345 -11.90 13.05 -17.87
N ASN A 346 -12.09 11.91 -18.56
CA ASN A 346 -12.29 11.87 -20.00
C ASN A 346 -13.75 12.14 -20.40
N ASN A 347 -14.72 11.95 -19.49
CA ASN A 347 -16.15 12.15 -19.72
C ASN A 347 -16.67 13.24 -18.75
N LYS A 348 -16.45 14.49 -19.11
CA LYS A 348 -16.79 15.64 -18.24
C LYS A 348 -18.30 15.77 -17.98
N GLU A 349 -19.14 15.26 -18.88
CA GLU A 349 -20.59 15.20 -18.76
C GLU A 349 -21.07 14.07 -17.82
N CYS A 350 -20.20 13.14 -17.46
CA CYS A 350 -20.54 12.05 -16.55
C CYS A 350 -20.59 12.59 -15.11
N VAL A 351 -21.76 12.51 -14.50
CA VAL A 351 -22.00 12.85 -13.09
C VAL A 351 -21.89 11.64 -12.19
N LEU A 352 -22.42 10.50 -12.65
CA LEU A 352 -22.45 9.23 -11.92
C LEU A 352 -22.10 8.09 -12.86
N CYS A 353 -21.11 7.29 -12.49
CA CYS A 353 -20.86 6.00 -13.10
C CYS A 353 -20.77 4.88 -12.05
N GLY A 354 -21.11 3.67 -12.48
CA GLY A 354 -20.85 2.42 -11.77
C GLY A 354 -19.91 1.54 -12.59
N ALA A 355 -19.78 0.28 -12.18
CA ALA A 355 -19.03 -0.74 -12.89
C ALA A 355 -19.67 -2.12 -12.71
N GLN A 356 -19.20 -3.13 -13.46
CA GLN A 356 -19.61 -4.50 -13.23
C GLN A 356 -18.97 -5.04 -11.96
N VAL A 357 -19.65 -5.98 -11.31
CA VAL A 357 -19.15 -6.68 -10.13
C VAL A 357 -19.07 -8.19 -10.36
N ARG A 358 -18.12 -8.82 -9.70
CA ARG A 358 -18.03 -10.27 -9.60
C ARG A 358 -18.56 -10.67 -8.22
N MET A 359 -19.66 -11.39 -8.18
CA MET A 359 -20.25 -11.88 -6.95
C MET A 359 -19.54 -13.15 -6.46
N PHE A 360 -19.24 -13.24 -5.17
CA PHE A 360 -18.59 -14.40 -4.60
C PHE A 360 -19.09 -14.74 -3.20
N LYS A 361 -18.92 -16.02 -2.81
CA LYS A 361 -19.05 -16.51 -1.44
C LYS A 361 -17.74 -17.10 -0.96
N THR A 362 -17.48 -17.06 0.33
CA THR A 362 -16.34 -17.76 0.94
C THR A 362 -16.86 -19.04 1.57
N ILE A 363 -16.45 -20.21 1.05
CA ILE A 363 -16.82 -21.54 1.54
C ILE A 363 -15.52 -22.26 1.89
N ASN A 364 -15.38 -22.72 3.14
CA ASN A 364 -14.16 -23.38 3.64
C ASN A 364 -12.88 -22.57 3.35
N ASN A 365 -12.90 -21.26 3.57
CA ASN A 365 -11.83 -20.30 3.29
C ASN A 365 -11.42 -20.20 1.81
N VAL A 366 -12.24 -20.72 0.89
CA VAL A 366 -12.03 -20.60 -0.56
C VAL A 366 -13.07 -19.65 -1.15
N LYS A 367 -12.59 -18.69 -1.93
CA LYS A 367 -13.43 -17.77 -2.69
C LYS A 367 -14.05 -18.47 -3.89
N GLN A 368 -15.37 -18.56 -3.92
CA GLN A 368 -16.15 -19.17 -5.01
C GLN A 368 -16.95 -18.09 -5.71
N VAL A 369 -16.70 -17.88 -7.00
CA VAL A 369 -17.45 -16.94 -7.83
C VAL A 369 -18.81 -17.53 -8.15
N THR A 370 -19.87 -16.75 -7.94
CA THR A 370 -21.27 -17.15 -8.19
C THR A 370 -21.88 -16.47 -9.40
N GLY A 371 -21.31 -15.37 -9.87
CA GLY A 371 -21.79 -14.65 -11.05
C GLY A 371 -21.06 -13.36 -11.28
N ILE A 372 -21.31 -12.75 -12.45
CA ILE A 372 -20.83 -11.44 -12.83
C ILE A 372 -22.03 -10.65 -13.34
N THR A 373 -22.14 -9.37 -12.95
CA THR A 373 -23.21 -8.49 -13.47
C THR A 373 -22.92 -8.07 -14.89
N SER A 374 -23.99 -7.69 -15.61
CA SER A 374 -23.91 -7.17 -16.99
C SER A 374 -24.94 -6.05 -17.15
N HIS A 375 -24.58 -4.85 -16.68
CA HIS A 375 -25.40 -3.65 -16.87
C HIS A 375 -25.04 -2.95 -18.18
N GLU A 376 -26.02 -2.26 -18.79
CA GLU A 376 -25.81 -1.45 -20.00
C GLU A 376 -24.76 -0.35 -19.74
N TYR A 377 -23.90 -0.10 -20.73
CA TYR A 377 -22.85 0.92 -20.65
C TYR A 377 -23.39 2.32 -20.35
N VAL A 378 -24.49 2.72 -21.01
CA VAL A 378 -25.14 4.00 -20.79
C VAL A 378 -26.64 3.82 -20.59
N ILE A 379 -27.17 4.43 -19.55
CA ILE A 379 -28.61 4.49 -19.30
C ILE A 379 -29.06 5.92 -19.60
N ASP A 380 -29.80 6.08 -20.67
CA ASP A 380 -30.39 7.36 -21.07
C ASP A 380 -31.83 7.45 -20.54
N ILE A 381 -32.24 8.61 -20.07
CA ILE A 381 -33.56 8.83 -19.44
C ILE A 381 -34.72 8.43 -20.35
N ASN A 382 -34.63 8.68 -21.67
CA ASN A 382 -35.74 8.38 -22.60
C ASN A 382 -35.89 6.86 -22.79
N ASN A 383 -34.78 6.13 -22.87
CA ASN A 383 -34.79 4.66 -22.91
C ASN A 383 -35.27 4.08 -21.58
N TYR A 384 -34.78 4.65 -20.47
CA TYR A 384 -35.15 4.21 -19.16
C TYR A 384 -36.64 4.36 -18.83
N ARG A 385 -37.27 5.47 -19.21
CA ARG A 385 -38.73 5.68 -19.06
C ARG A 385 -39.56 4.59 -19.75
N ARG A 386 -39.04 3.93 -20.79
CA ARG A 386 -39.69 2.83 -21.52
C ARG A 386 -39.44 1.47 -20.84
N SER A 387 -38.18 1.19 -20.45
CA SER A 387 -37.78 -0.10 -19.88
C SER A 387 -38.17 -0.28 -18.42
N ARG A 388 -38.12 0.80 -17.61
CA ARG A 388 -38.40 0.83 -16.19
C ARG A 388 -37.66 -0.27 -15.40
N GLN A 389 -36.42 -0.54 -15.76
CA GLN A 389 -35.58 -1.52 -15.08
C GLN A 389 -35.36 -1.13 -13.62
N HIS A 390 -35.32 -2.12 -12.70
CA HIS A 390 -35.16 -1.88 -11.27
C HIS A 390 -33.75 -2.10 -10.74
N TRP A 391 -32.83 -2.63 -11.54
CA TRP A 391 -31.43 -2.80 -11.19
C TRP A 391 -30.57 -2.26 -12.33
N LEU A 392 -30.15 -1.00 -12.18
CA LEU A 392 -29.49 -0.23 -13.22
C LEU A 392 -27.97 -0.25 -13.07
N MET A 393 -27.51 -0.26 -11.86
CA MET A 393 -26.11 -0.09 -11.49
C MET A 393 -25.81 -0.83 -10.19
N ASN A 394 -24.56 -1.14 -9.96
CA ASN A 394 -24.11 -1.73 -8.70
C ASN A 394 -23.70 -0.61 -7.72
N HIS A 395 -24.46 -0.39 -6.68
CA HIS A 395 -24.25 0.67 -5.70
C HIS A 395 -22.81 0.70 -5.13
N PRO A 396 -22.18 -0.43 -4.73
CA PRO A 396 -20.81 -0.41 -4.19
C PRO A 396 -19.74 0.01 -5.20
N THR A 397 -20.10 0.21 -6.46
CA THR A 397 -19.18 0.69 -7.50
C THR A 397 -19.38 2.14 -7.90
N PHE A 398 -20.30 2.87 -7.26
CA PHE A 398 -20.57 4.26 -7.65
C PHE A 398 -19.31 5.11 -7.56
N CYS A 399 -19.11 5.90 -8.62
CA CYS A 399 -18.14 6.98 -8.69
C CYS A 399 -18.86 8.21 -9.25
N PHE A 400 -18.77 9.33 -8.55
CA PHE A 400 -19.56 10.50 -8.89
C PHE A 400 -18.86 11.82 -8.55
N ARG A 401 -19.37 12.92 -9.13
CA ARG A 401 -18.93 14.27 -8.80
C ARG A 401 -19.71 14.79 -7.60
N LYS A 402 -18.97 15.18 -6.56
CA LYS A 402 -19.54 15.67 -5.29
C LYS A 402 -20.56 16.78 -5.50
N LYS A 403 -20.16 17.83 -6.22
CA LYS A 403 -20.98 19.02 -6.44
C LYS A 403 -22.33 18.67 -7.07
N GLU A 404 -22.31 17.87 -8.11
CA GLU A 404 -23.49 17.49 -8.89
C GLU A 404 -24.42 16.57 -8.10
N ILE A 405 -23.86 15.70 -7.24
CA ILE A 405 -24.68 14.87 -6.33
C ILE A 405 -25.35 15.73 -5.26
N ILE A 406 -24.65 16.70 -4.67
CA ILE A 406 -25.26 17.66 -3.73
C ILE A 406 -26.35 18.47 -4.43
N ASP A 407 -26.14 18.88 -5.67
CA ASP A 407 -27.07 19.69 -6.48
C ASP A 407 -28.38 18.94 -6.87
N VAL A 408 -28.39 17.61 -6.84
CA VAL A 408 -29.61 16.78 -6.96
C VAL A 408 -30.20 16.40 -5.59
N GLY A 409 -29.68 16.93 -4.49
CA GLY A 409 -30.18 16.69 -3.13
C GLY A 409 -29.48 15.57 -2.38
N ASN A 410 -28.27 15.13 -2.80
CA ASN A 410 -27.47 14.09 -2.12
C ASN A 410 -28.25 12.76 -1.94
N TYR A 411 -27.81 11.87 -1.06
CA TYR A 411 -28.63 10.74 -0.63
C TYR A 411 -29.80 11.22 0.21
N ASP A 412 -30.99 10.68 -0.05
CA ASP A 412 -32.19 11.01 0.69
C ASP A 412 -32.16 10.28 2.04
N ASP A 413 -32.00 11.01 3.13
CA ASP A 413 -31.87 10.51 4.47
C ASP A 413 -33.23 10.10 5.11
N SER A 414 -34.34 10.43 4.45
CA SER A 414 -35.66 9.93 4.84
C SER A 414 -35.94 8.49 4.38
N ILE A 415 -35.12 7.98 3.44
CA ILE A 415 -35.22 6.60 2.94
C ILE A 415 -34.37 5.68 3.83
N HIS A 416 -35.02 4.98 4.74
CA HIS A 416 -34.33 4.19 5.77
C HIS A 416 -33.67 2.90 5.27
N SER A 417 -34.01 2.34 4.09
CA SER A 417 -33.31 1.18 3.52
C SER A 417 -33.73 0.79 2.10
N MET A 418 -32.76 0.22 1.35
CA MET A 418 -32.93 -0.57 0.11
C MET A 418 -33.40 0.15 -1.14
N CYS A 419 -33.51 1.47 -1.18
CA CYS A 419 -33.82 2.23 -2.38
C CYS A 419 -33.13 3.60 -2.44
N GLU A 420 -32.21 3.90 -1.53
CA GLU A 420 -31.45 5.13 -1.46
C GLU A 420 -30.59 5.36 -2.71
N ASP A 421 -30.00 4.28 -3.24
CA ASP A 421 -29.24 4.25 -4.49
C ASP A 421 -30.14 4.48 -5.71
N PHE A 422 -31.24 3.77 -5.76
CA PHE A 422 -32.21 3.88 -6.86
C PHE A 422 -32.83 5.28 -6.95
N ASN A 423 -33.22 5.83 -5.81
CA ASN A 423 -33.71 7.21 -5.70
C ASN A 423 -32.68 8.22 -6.22
N LEU A 424 -31.40 8.09 -5.81
CA LEU A 424 -30.32 8.94 -6.27
C LEU A 424 -30.14 8.84 -7.80
N ILE A 425 -30.10 7.61 -8.36
CA ILE A 425 -29.99 7.38 -9.81
C ILE A 425 -31.11 8.11 -10.55
N LEU A 426 -32.36 8.01 -10.09
CA LEU A 426 -33.51 8.65 -10.75
C LEU A 426 -33.37 10.17 -10.77
N ARG A 427 -32.94 10.79 -9.66
CA ARG A 427 -32.72 12.24 -9.58
C ARG A 427 -31.60 12.72 -10.49
N VAL A 428 -30.51 11.94 -10.57
CA VAL A 428 -29.42 12.20 -11.52
C VAL A 428 -29.92 12.07 -12.96
N LEU A 429 -30.64 11.01 -13.31
CA LEU A 429 -31.24 10.84 -14.65
C LEU A 429 -32.20 11.97 -15.00
N LYS A 430 -33.04 12.40 -14.05
CA LYS A 430 -33.95 13.54 -14.29
C LYS A 430 -33.21 14.79 -14.72
N LYS A 431 -32.12 15.14 -14.02
CA LYS A 431 -31.38 16.38 -14.24
C LYS A 431 -30.34 16.25 -15.35
N TYR A 432 -29.50 15.24 -15.31
CA TYR A 432 -28.32 15.09 -16.20
C TYR A 432 -28.54 14.14 -17.37
N LYS A 433 -29.71 13.50 -17.46
CA LYS A 433 -30.19 12.68 -18.57
C LYS A 433 -29.52 11.33 -18.76
N ARG A 434 -28.30 11.12 -18.21
CA ARG A 434 -27.54 9.89 -18.38
C ARG A 434 -26.79 9.49 -17.10
N VAL A 435 -26.65 8.18 -16.93
CA VAL A 435 -25.67 7.54 -16.02
C VAL A 435 -24.94 6.44 -16.77
N TYR A 436 -23.78 6.04 -16.30
CA TYR A 436 -22.88 5.14 -17.03
C TYR A 436 -22.49 3.94 -16.19
N ASN A 437 -22.23 2.79 -16.83
CA ASN A 437 -21.60 1.62 -16.21
C ASN A 437 -20.35 1.25 -16.99
N ILE A 438 -19.20 1.38 -16.36
CA ILE A 438 -17.93 0.88 -16.89
C ILE A 438 -18.07 -0.63 -17.05
N GLN A 439 -17.68 -1.18 -18.22
CA GLN A 439 -17.95 -2.58 -18.56
C GLN A 439 -16.95 -3.55 -17.93
N GLU A 440 -15.91 -3.04 -17.30
CA GLU A 440 -14.93 -3.81 -16.55
C GLU A 440 -15.49 -4.23 -15.18
N VAL A 441 -15.04 -5.41 -14.69
CA VAL A 441 -15.31 -5.87 -13.33
C VAL A 441 -14.34 -5.18 -12.39
N LEU A 442 -14.83 -4.19 -11.64
CA LEU A 442 -13.99 -3.37 -10.76
C LEU A 442 -14.18 -3.65 -9.26
N LEU A 443 -15.05 -4.60 -8.91
CA LEU A 443 -15.32 -4.98 -7.52
C LEU A 443 -15.70 -6.45 -7.42
N ASP A 444 -15.18 -7.10 -6.39
CA ASP A 444 -15.65 -8.39 -5.91
C ASP A 444 -16.70 -8.16 -4.81
N TYR A 445 -17.96 -8.42 -5.14
CA TYR A 445 -19.11 -8.27 -4.26
C TYR A 445 -19.30 -9.52 -3.42
N ARG A 446 -19.17 -9.38 -2.11
CA ARG A 446 -19.28 -10.51 -1.18
C ARG A 446 -20.75 -10.84 -0.89
N LEU A 447 -21.08 -12.12 -0.90
CA LEU A 447 -22.40 -12.62 -0.51
C LEU A 447 -22.30 -13.35 0.84
N HIS A 448 -23.02 -12.84 1.85
CA HIS A 448 -23.11 -13.45 3.18
C HIS A 448 -24.46 -13.15 3.84
N GLU A 449 -24.79 -13.88 4.91
CA GLU A 449 -26.14 -13.87 5.53
C GLU A 449 -26.46 -12.54 6.25
N ASP A 450 -25.46 -11.79 6.67
CA ASP A 450 -25.66 -10.54 7.41
C ASP A 450 -25.91 -9.32 6.50
N GLN A 451 -25.93 -9.50 5.18
CA GLN A 451 -26.17 -8.41 4.24
C GLN A 451 -27.59 -7.88 4.30
N VAL A 452 -27.75 -6.57 4.15
CA VAL A 452 -29.07 -5.90 4.08
C VAL A 452 -29.92 -6.47 2.94
N THR A 453 -29.33 -6.69 1.77
CA THR A 453 -30.00 -7.28 0.59
C THR A 453 -30.49 -8.72 0.82
N TYR A 454 -29.75 -9.53 1.56
CA TYR A 454 -30.17 -10.90 1.90
C TYR A 454 -31.37 -10.89 2.84
N ASN A 455 -31.38 -10.02 3.83
CA ASN A 455 -32.47 -9.88 4.81
C ASN A 455 -33.68 -9.16 4.23
N GLY A 456 -33.50 -8.22 3.30
CA GLY A 456 -34.58 -7.52 2.59
C GLY A 456 -35.40 -8.42 1.68
N GLY A 457 -34.86 -9.56 1.25
CA GLY A 457 -35.60 -10.57 0.47
C GLY A 457 -36.81 -11.15 1.21
N LYS A 458 -36.92 -11.00 2.53
CA LYS A 458 -38.07 -11.44 3.35
C LYS A 458 -39.36 -10.68 3.05
N LEU A 459 -39.28 -9.43 2.53
CA LEU A 459 -40.45 -8.63 2.14
C LEU A 459 -40.96 -8.95 0.71
N GLY A 460 -40.25 -9.79 -0.02
CA GLY A 460 -40.62 -10.23 -1.37
C GLY A 460 -40.30 -9.21 -2.48
N SER A 461 -39.98 -9.74 -3.66
CA SER A 461 -39.62 -8.94 -4.85
C SER A 461 -40.74 -8.01 -5.34
N ALA A 462 -42.01 -8.35 -5.09
CA ALA A 462 -43.18 -7.54 -5.45
C ALA A 462 -43.21 -6.21 -4.68
N TYR A 463 -43.03 -6.27 -3.35
CA TYR A 463 -43.02 -5.09 -2.48
C TYR A 463 -41.97 -4.03 -2.95
N TRP A 464 -40.75 -4.46 -3.18
CA TRP A 464 -39.69 -3.56 -3.64
C TRP A 464 -39.93 -3.04 -5.06
N ARG A 465 -40.57 -3.84 -5.91
CA ARG A 465 -40.97 -3.41 -7.25
C ARG A 465 -41.98 -2.28 -7.19
N ASP A 466 -42.97 -2.38 -6.33
CA ASP A 466 -44.03 -1.38 -6.19
C ASP A 466 -43.45 -0.05 -5.65
N ILE A 467 -42.56 -0.10 -4.64
CA ILE A 467 -41.85 1.09 -4.14
C ILE A 467 -41.04 1.76 -5.27
N ARG A 468 -40.26 0.99 -6.03
CA ARG A 468 -39.45 1.54 -7.12
C ARG A 468 -40.31 2.10 -8.25
N ASN A 469 -41.40 1.45 -8.61
CA ASN A 469 -42.36 1.98 -9.56
C ASN A 469 -42.95 3.32 -9.11
N LYS A 470 -43.35 3.44 -7.85
CA LYS A 470 -43.84 4.70 -7.27
C LYS A 470 -42.76 5.79 -7.36
N MET A 471 -41.52 5.49 -7.00
CA MET A 471 -40.40 6.43 -7.13
C MET A 471 -40.19 6.88 -8.59
N ILE A 472 -40.30 5.98 -9.56
CA ILE A 472 -40.21 6.33 -10.98
C ILE A 472 -41.29 7.35 -11.36
N ASP A 473 -42.54 7.07 -10.96
CA ASP A 473 -43.69 7.94 -11.29
C ASP A 473 -43.59 9.31 -10.59
N GLU A 474 -43.07 9.38 -9.38
CA GLU A 474 -42.93 10.63 -8.62
C GLU A 474 -41.72 11.47 -9.07
N ILE A 475 -40.63 10.82 -9.47
CA ILE A 475 -39.37 11.51 -9.77
C ILE A 475 -39.25 11.85 -11.27
N LEU A 476 -39.57 10.92 -12.15
CA LEU A 476 -39.40 11.09 -13.62
C LEU A 476 -40.66 11.52 -14.33
#